data_4a93c4719f7b2aca22d1feb889df1c91
#
_entry.id   4a93c4719f7b2aca22d1feb889df1c91
#
_cell.length_a   1.000
_cell.length_b   1.000
_cell.length_c   1.000
_cell.angle_alpha   90.00
_cell.angle_beta   90.00
_cell.angle_gamma   90.00
#
_symmetry.space_group_name_H-M   'P 1'
#
loop_
_entity.id
_entity.type
_entity.pdbx_description
1 polymer ?
#
loop_
_entity_poly.entity_id
_entity_poly.type
_entity_poly.pdbx_seq_one_letter_code
_entity_poly.pdbx_strand_id
1 'polypeptide(L)'
;MKVGFIGLGNAGGKLAGSILRNGFDLTVHDLNSSLVNEFIERGAKSVGSPQEMAKKCDVVITCLPSPKACSEVMESSDGILSGLSKGKIWLEMSTTDEAEI
;
A
#
# COMPACT_ATOMS: atom_id res chain seq x y z
N MET A 1 -13.11 -3.61 -8.44
CA MET A 1 -11.75 -4.04 -8.06
C MET A 1 -11.32 -3.33 -6.78
N LYS A 2 -10.84 -4.09 -5.84
CA LYS A 2 -10.33 -3.55 -4.57
C LYS A 2 -8.83 -3.33 -4.68
N VAL A 3 -8.40 -2.10 -4.47
CA VAL A 3 -6.98 -1.70 -4.58
C VAL A 3 -6.45 -1.37 -3.20
N GLY A 4 -5.33 -2.00 -2.83
CA GLY A 4 -4.63 -1.70 -1.59
C GLY A 4 -3.39 -0.86 -1.90
N PHE A 5 -3.07 0.09 -1.03
CA PHE A 5 -1.91 0.95 -1.20
C PHE A 5 -1.15 1.09 0.12
N ILE A 6 0.13 0.77 0.09
CA ILE A 6 1.00 0.86 1.25
C ILE A 6 2.10 1.89 0.96
N GLY A 7 2.25 2.85 1.86
CA GLY A 7 3.23 3.92 1.70
C GLY A 7 2.59 5.19 1.16
N LEU A 8 2.18 6.08 2.06
CA LEU A 8 1.41 7.28 1.72
C LEU A 8 2.24 8.57 1.79
N GLY A 9 3.56 8.46 1.63
CA GLY A 9 4.44 9.62 1.59
C GLY A 9 4.20 10.46 0.33
N ASN A 10 5.15 11.36 0.01
CA ASN A 10 4.95 12.32 -1.08
C ASN A 10 4.52 11.68 -2.40
N ALA A 11 5.29 10.72 -2.90
CA ALA A 11 4.96 10.08 -4.17
C ALA A 11 3.77 9.14 -4.02
N GLY A 12 3.78 8.30 -2.97
CA GLY A 12 2.72 7.34 -2.74
C GLY A 12 1.38 8.00 -2.49
N GLY A 13 1.38 9.09 -1.71
CA GLY A 13 0.15 9.82 -1.43
C GLY A 13 -0.49 10.42 -2.67
N LYS A 14 0.32 10.88 -3.61
CA LYS A 14 -0.19 11.42 -4.88
C LYS A 14 -0.83 10.33 -5.73
N LEU A 15 -0.18 9.17 -5.82
CA LEU A 15 -0.71 8.04 -6.57
C LEU A 15 -1.99 7.50 -5.93
N ALA A 16 -1.98 7.30 -4.62
CA ALA A 16 -3.15 6.81 -3.91
C ALA A 16 -4.32 7.79 -4.04
N GLY A 17 -4.04 9.09 -3.95
CA GLY A 17 -5.06 10.12 -4.14
C GLY A 17 -5.67 10.08 -5.53
N SER A 18 -4.85 9.84 -6.55
CA SER A 18 -5.34 9.71 -7.93
C SER A 18 -6.25 8.51 -8.07
N ILE A 19 -5.89 7.37 -7.49
CA ILE A 19 -6.71 6.16 -7.51
C ILE A 19 -8.06 6.43 -6.85
N LEU A 20 -8.05 7.09 -5.71
CA LEU A 20 -9.28 7.41 -4.98
C LEU A 20 -10.18 8.34 -5.78
N ARG A 21 -9.61 9.38 -6.41
CA ARG A 21 -10.39 10.33 -7.22
C ARG A 21 -11.01 9.68 -8.45
N ASN A 22 -10.43 8.60 -8.94
CA ASN A 22 -10.95 7.88 -10.09
C ASN A 22 -12.00 6.83 -9.74
N GLY A 23 -12.45 6.80 -8.48
CA GLY A 23 -13.59 5.97 -8.08
C GLY A 23 -13.27 4.53 -7.72
N PHE A 24 -12.00 4.18 -7.55
CA PHE A 24 -11.63 2.83 -7.13
C PHE A 24 -11.88 2.63 -5.64
N ASP A 25 -12.18 1.40 -5.26
CA ASP A 25 -12.32 1.02 -3.86
C ASP A 25 -10.91 0.90 -3.28
N LEU A 26 -10.46 1.96 -2.59
CA LEU A 26 -9.10 2.07 -2.09
C LEU A 26 -9.00 1.73 -0.60
N THR A 27 -8.05 0.86 -0.26
CA THR A 27 -7.68 0.55 1.12
C THR A 27 -6.21 0.96 1.30
N VAL A 28 -5.92 1.69 2.37
CA VAL A 28 -4.59 2.25 2.60
C VAL A 28 -3.96 1.70 3.88
N HIS A 29 -2.63 1.72 3.91
CA HIS A 29 -1.85 1.37 5.10
C HIS A 29 -0.54 2.13 5.10
N ASP A 30 -0.16 2.64 6.27
CA ASP A 30 1.12 3.31 6.48
C ASP A 30 1.41 3.27 7.98
N LEU A 31 2.68 3.28 8.35
CA LEU A 31 3.06 3.35 9.76
C LEU A 31 2.71 4.71 10.37
N ASN A 32 2.57 5.74 9.56
CA ASN A 32 2.15 7.06 10.01
C ASN A 32 0.62 7.14 10.00
N SER A 33 0.03 7.06 11.18
CA SER A 33 -1.43 7.07 11.31
C SER A 33 -2.09 8.36 10.83
N SER A 34 -1.38 9.48 10.88
CA SER A 34 -1.92 10.76 10.39
C SER A 34 -2.19 10.69 8.88
N LEU A 35 -1.29 10.06 8.12
CA LEU A 35 -1.48 9.89 6.68
C LEU A 35 -2.66 8.96 6.39
N VAL A 36 -2.78 7.89 7.15
CA VAL A 36 -3.91 6.96 7.00
C VAL A 36 -5.23 7.67 7.26
N ASN A 37 -5.30 8.43 8.35
CA ASN A 37 -6.53 9.13 8.72
C ASN A 37 -6.95 10.15 7.67
N GLU A 38 -5.99 10.83 7.05
CA GLU A 38 -6.27 11.77 5.98
C GLU A 38 -7.00 11.09 4.82
N PHE A 39 -6.56 9.90 4.43
CA PHE A 39 -7.21 9.14 3.38
C PHE A 39 -8.57 8.59 3.80
N ILE A 40 -8.72 8.19 5.06
CA ILE A 40 -10.02 7.74 5.57
C ILE A 40 -11.05 8.86 5.47
N GLU A 41 -10.67 10.08 5.81
CA GLU A 41 -11.55 11.26 5.70
C GLU A 41 -11.97 11.51 4.25
N ARG A 42 -11.15 11.10 3.29
CA ARG A 42 -11.44 11.25 1.86
C ARG A 42 -12.24 10.09 1.28
N GLY A 43 -12.59 9.10 2.10
CA GLY A 43 -13.42 7.97 1.67
C GLY A 43 -12.70 6.65 1.49
N ALA A 44 -11.40 6.58 1.76
CA ALA A 44 -10.66 5.33 1.70
C ALA A 44 -10.90 4.50 2.96
N LYS A 45 -10.56 3.22 2.86
CA LYS A 45 -10.61 2.29 3.99
C LYS A 45 -9.20 2.03 4.49
N SER A 46 -9.07 1.47 5.69
CA SER A 46 -7.77 1.09 6.22
C SER A 46 -7.78 -0.34 6.76
N VAL A 47 -6.59 -0.90 6.94
CA VAL A 47 -6.41 -2.23 7.53
C VAL A 47 -5.31 -2.15 8.56
N GLY A 48 -5.26 -3.15 9.45
CA GLY A 48 -4.28 -3.18 10.53
C GLY A 48 -2.91 -3.69 10.12
N SER A 49 -2.79 -4.36 8.99
CA SER A 49 -1.52 -4.92 8.53
C SER A 49 -1.50 -5.13 7.02
N PRO A 50 -0.29 -5.23 6.43
CA PRO A 50 -0.16 -5.60 5.01
C PRO A 50 -0.78 -6.95 4.68
N GLN A 51 -0.72 -7.90 5.61
CA GLN A 51 -1.34 -9.21 5.43
C GLN A 51 -2.85 -9.10 5.22
N GLU A 52 -3.53 -8.29 6.03
CA GLU A 52 -4.96 -8.07 5.86
C GLU A 52 -5.28 -7.44 4.52
N MET A 53 -4.46 -6.49 4.09
CA MET A 53 -4.63 -5.85 2.79
C MET A 53 -4.53 -6.87 1.66
N ALA A 54 -3.51 -7.74 1.72
CA ALA A 54 -3.32 -8.77 0.71
C ALA A 54 -4.48 -9.74 0.65
N LYS A 55 -5.11 -10.03 1.78
CA LYS A 55 -6.29 -10.91 1.81
C LYS A 55 -7.53 -10.25 1.22
N LYS A 56 -7.71 -8.95 1.45
CA LYS A 56 -8.93 -8.24 1.07
C LYS A 56 -8.88 -7.61 -0.30
N CYS A 57 -7.70 -7.26 -0.80
CA CYS A 57 -7.56 -6.52 -2.05
C CYS A 57 -7.16 -7.42 -3.21
N ASP A 58 -7.57 -7.04 -4.42
CA ASP A 58 -7.21 -7.76 -5.63
C ASP A 58 -5.82 -7.35 -6.12
N VAL A 59 -5.45 -6.09 -5.89
CA VAL A 59 -4.16 -5.53 -6.24
C VAL A 59 -3.60 -4.82 -5.01
N VAL A 60 -2.33 -5.07 -4.70
CA VAL A 60 -1.63 -4.33 -3.64
C VAL A 60 -0.48 -3.56 -4.27
N ILE A 61 -0.45 -2.26 -4.05
CA ILE A 61 0.60 -1.37 -4.55
C ILE A 61 1.44 -0.91 -3.38
N THR A 62 2.75 -1.00 -3.50
CA THR A 62 3.67 -0.50 -2.48
C THR A 62 4.51 0.63 -3.05
N CYS A 63 4.67 1.70 -2.26
CA CYS A 63 5.51 2.84 -2.62
C CYS A 63 6.25 3.27 -1.37
N LEU A 64 7.34 2.57 -1.06
CA LEU A 64 8.04 2.67 0.21
C LEU A 64 9.37 3.39 0.05
N PRO A 65 9.88 4.01 1.13
CA PRO A 65 11.07 4.88 1.03
C PRO A 65 12.39 4.12 0.89
N SER A 66 12.42 2.82 1.13
CA SER A 66 13.66 2.08 1.06
C SER A 66 13.43 0.61 0.74
N PRO A 67 14.42 -0.09 0.17
CA PRO A 67 14.35 -1.53 -0.03
C PRO A 67 14.12 -2.30 1.27
N LYS A 68 14.70 -1.81 2.37
CA LYS A 68 14.51 -2.43 3.68
C LYS A 68 13.06 -2.36 4.12
N ALA A 69 12.41 -1.21 3.95
CA ALA A 69 11.00 -1.08 4.30
C ALA A 69 10.13 -2.01 3.45
N CYS A 70 10.48 -2.16 2.18
CA CYS A 70 9.78 -3.06 1.28
C CYS A 70 9.91 -4.52 1.74
N SER A 71 11.12 -4.95 2.10
CA SER A 71 11.35 -6.31 2.62
C SER A 71 10.54 -6.57 3.88
N GLU A 72 10.51 -5.62 4.80
CA GLU A 72 9.75 -5.77 6.04
C GLU A 72 8.26 -5.93 5.77
N VAL A 73 7.72 -5.17 4.84
CA VAL A 73 6.30 -5.25 4.48
C VAL A 73 5.98 -6.59 3.82
N MET A 74 6.88 -7.09 2.99
CA MET A 74 6.65 -8.34 2.27
C MET A 74 6.87 -9.58 3.13
N GLU A 75 7.93 -9.60 3.91
CA GLU A 75 8.45 -10.81 4.54
C GLU A 75 8.08 -11.00 6.01
N SER A 76 7.60 -9.97 6.69
CA SER A 76 7.21 -10.11 8.09
C SER A 76 6.02 -11.08 8.23
N SER A 77 5.80 -11.57 9.44
CA SER A 77 4.73 -12.54 9.69
C SER A 77 3.34 -12.01 9.34
N ASP A 78 3.15 -10.69 9.42
CA ASP A 78 1.91 -10.04 9.01
C ASP A 78 2.06 -9.25 7.72
N GLY A 79 3.04 -9.61 6.89
CA GLY A 79 3.33 -8.95 5.64
C GLY A 79 2.46 -9.43 4.47
N ILE A 80 2.73 -8.86 3.30
CA ILE A 80 1.93 -9.12 2.10
C ILE A 80 1.99 -10.60 1.69
N LEU A 81 3.17 -11.21 1.72
CA LEU A 81 3.33 -12.60 1.29
C LEU A 81 2.46 -13.56 2.08
N SER A 82 2.26 -13.28 3.37
CA SER A 82 1.42 -14.11 4.22
C SER A 82 -0.05 -14.07 3.84
N GLY A 83 -0.49 -13.00 3.17
CA GLY A 83 -1.90 -12.83 2.80
C GLY A 83 -2.20 -13.03 1.33
N LEU A 84 -1.17 -13.10 0.48
CA LEU A 84 -1.39 -13.26 -0.96
C LEU A 84 -1.97 -14.63 -1.28
N SER A 85 -2.96 -14.64 -2.14
CA SER A 85 -3.56 -15.86 -2.66
C SER A 85 -3.53 -15.83 -4.18
N LYS A 86 -3.85 -16.97 -4.78
CA LYS A 86 -3.86 -17.10 -6.23
C LYS A 86 -4.80 -16.06 -6.87
N GLY A 87 -4.32 -15.42 -7.92
CA GLY A 87 -5.10 -14.42 -8.65
C GLY A 87 -4.91 -13.00 -8.20
N LYS A 88 -4.12 -12.77 -7.15
CA LYS A 88 -3.86 -11.41 -6.68
C LYS A 88 -2.56 -10.87 -7.27
N ILE A 89 -2.47 -9.55 -7.38
CA ILE A 89 -1.35 -8.85 -8.01
C ILE A 89 -0.69 -7.91 -7.00
N TRP A 90 0.64 -7.91 -7.00
CA TRP A 90 1.42 -6.95 -6.24
C TRP A 90 2.25 -6.10 -7.19
N LEU A 91 2.15 -4.77 -7.04
CA LEU A 91 2.92 -3.81 -7.82
C LEU A 91 3.84 -3.03 -6.90
N GLU A 92 5.15 -3.12 -7.17
CA GLU A 92 6.15 -2.36 -6.42
C GLU A 92 6.47 -1.06 -7.18
N MET A 93 6.16 0.07 -6.57
CA MET A 93 6.31 1.39 -7.19
C MET A 93 7.30 2.28 -6.42
N SER A 94 8.11 1.70 -5.56
CA SER A 94 9.08 2.47 -4.77
C SER A 94 10.13 3.13 -5.67
N THR A 95 10.56 4.32 -5.28
CA THR A 95 11.46 5.15 -6.10
C THR A 95 12.87 5.21 -5.55
N THR A 96 13.21 4.37 -4.59
CA THR A 96 14.51 4.40 -3.92
C THR A 96 15.66 4.02 -4.83
N ASP A 97 15.40 3.31 -5.89
CA ASP A 97 16.44 2.85 -6.81
C ASP A 97 17.20 3.98 -7.46
N GLU A 98 16.55 5.08 -7.72
CA GLU A 98 17.22 6.24 -8.32
C GLU A 98 18.27 6.83 -7.40
N ALA A 99 18.02 6.79 -6.11
CA ALA A 99 18.97 7.32 -5.12
C ALA A 99 20.19 6.44 -4.99
N GLU A 100 20.11 5.21 -5.38
CA GLU A 100 21.20 4.25 -5.28
C GLU A 100 22.08 4.21 -6.53
N ILE A 101 21.61 4.76 -7.60
CA ILE A 101 22.35 4.84 -8.84
C ILE A 101 23.35 5.99 -8.80
#